data_68838c2be374ee786a2c9f8883baeeca
#
_entry.id   68838c2be374ee786a2c9f8883baeeca
#
_cell.length_a   1.000
_cell.length_b   1.000
_cell.length_c   1.000
_cell.angle_alpha   90.00
_cell.angle_beta   90.00
_cell.angle_gamma   90.00
#
_symmetry.space_group_name_H-M   'P 1'
#
loop_
_entity.id
_entity.type
_entity.pdbx_description
1 polymer ?
#
loop_
_entity_poly.entity_id
_entity_poly.type
_entity_poly.pdbx_seq_one_letter_code
_entity_poly.pdbx_strand_id
1 'polypeptide(L)'
;GLAAQKQLAQKTLERHAIHEANPAISFETIKKNNLQKYAADFVEVYNKAWAGHGGLKQMDKNQVLLMFKKMKPVMEEDLVYFAYYKKIAIAMFINLPDINQYFRHLNGKFGLLQKLEFVFRQKFKKSKKFVGLVFGVVPEWQGTGIDSYIIGECRKIIQAPPFLYTDYEMQWIGDFNPKMINVAENFGDTFRSRNLATFRYLFDRTKEFHRHPVVS
;
A
#
# COMPACT_ATOMS: atom_id res chain seq x y z
N GLY A 1 5.61 11.39 11.32
CA GLY A 1 6.91 10.81 10.90
C GLY A 1 7.08 9.40 11.42
N LEU A 2 7.72 8.55 10.65
CA LEU A 2 8.14 7.21 11.09
C LEU A 2 9.40 7.35 11.96
N ALA A 3 9.24 7.80 13.20
CA ALA A 3 10.40 7.76 14.10
C ALA A 3 10.75 6.29 14.37
N ALA A 4 12.04 5.96 14.32
CA ALA A 4 12.56 4.63 14.66
C ALA A 4 12.13 4.13 16.07
N GLN A 5 11.59 5.03 16.90
CA GLN A 5 11.16 4.78 18.28
C GLN A 5 9.63 4.66 18.43
N LYS A 6 8.81 4.88 17.38
CA LYS A 6 7.36 4.75 17.51
C LYS A 6 6.95 3.29 17.66
N GLN A 7 6.24 3.00 18.74
CA GLN A 7 5.72 1.67 19.00
C GLN A 7 4.36 1.46 18.34
N LEU A 8 4.15 0.26 17.82
CA LEU A 8 2.81 -0.19 17.42
C LEU A 8 1.91 -0.32 18.66
N ALA A 9 0.61 -0.22 18.45
CA ALA A 9 -0.35 -0.50 19.50
C ALA A 9 -0.12 -1.92 20.08
N GLN A 10 -0.25 -2.09 21.38
CA GLN A 10 -0.02 -3.36 22.08
C GLN A 10 -0.82 -4.52 21.45
N LYS A 11 -2.08 -4.27 21.12
CA LYS A 11 -2.94 -5.24 20.44
C LYS A 11 -2.38 -5.70 19.08
N THR A 12 -1.72 -4.81 18.34
CA THR A 12 -1.07 -5.14 17.05
C THR A 12 0.14 -6.06 17.28
N LEU A 13 0.92 -5.80 18.32
CA LEU A 13 2.07 -6.63 18.68
C LEU A 13 1.64 -8.05 19.10
N GLU A 14 0.60 -8.16 19.90
CA GLU A 14 0.04 -9.45 20.35
C GLU A 14 -0.46 -10.30 19.17
N ARG A 15 -1.20 -9.68 18.26
CA ARG A 15 -1.67 -10.35 17.03
C ARG A 15 -0.55 -10.74 16.08
N HIS A 16 0.46 -9.87 15.97
CA HIS A 16 1.67 -10.17 15.19
C HIS A 16 2.34 -11.44 15.72
N ALA A 17 2.58 -11.54 17.03
CA ALA A 17 3.26 -12.66 17.66
C ALA A 17 2.54 -14.01 17.43
N ILE A 18 1.21 -14.02 17.40
CA ILE A 18 0.40 -15.22 17.11
C ILE A 18 0.72 -15.77 15.71
N HIS A 19 0.77 -14.90 14.72
CA HIS A 19 1.03 -15.31 13.33
C HIS A 19 2.51 -15.59 13.07
N GLU A 20 3.42 -14.87 13.72
CA GLU A 20 4.86 -15.11 13.65
C GLU A 20 5.24 -16.50 14.16
N ALA A 21 4.54 -17.00 15.18
CA ALA A 21 4.74 -18.33 15.73
C ALA A 21 4.21 -19.46 14.81
N ASN A 22 3.43 -19.15 13.78
CA ASN A 22 2.85 -20.14 12.88
C ASN A 22 3.77 -20.43 11.68
N PRO A 23 4.40 -21.64 11.59
CA PRO A 23 5.35 -21.96 10.53
C PRO A 23 4.72 -22.02 9.13
N ALA A 24 3.39 -22.10 9.04
CA ALA A 24 2.68 -22.09 7.77
C ALA A 24 2.49 -20.66 7.20
N ILE A 25 2.75 -19.63 8.02
CA ILE A 25 2.68 -18.23 7.61
C ILE A 25 4.09 -17.75 7.28
N SER A 26 4.22 -16.99 6.21
CA SER A 26 5.49 -16.38 5.79
C SER A 26 5.27 -14.99 5.22
N PHE A 27 6.34 -14.21 5.23
CA PHE A 27 6.38 -12.84 4.73
C PHE A 27 7.48 -12.70 3.69
N GLU A 28 7.19 -11.99 2.60
CA GLU A 28 8.18 -11.69 1.57
C GLU A 28 8.09 -10.22 1.13
N THR A 29 9.24 -9.64 0.81
CA THR A 29 9.30 -8.43 0.01
C THR A 29 9.35 -8.79 -1.47
N ILE A 30 8.82 -7.92 -2.33
CA ILE A 30 8.88 -8.12 -3.79
C ILE A 30 10.34 -8.25 -4.25
N LYS A 31 10.57 -9.10 -5.27
CA LYS A 31 11.86 -9.19 -5.94
C LYS A 31 11.71 -8.75 -7.39
N LYS A 32 12.44 -7.71 -7.78
CA LYS A 32 12.38 -7.11 -9.14
C LYS A 32 12.80 -8.05 -10.26
N ASN A 33 13.50 -9.13 -9.93
CA ASN A 33 13.86 -10.19 -10.87
C ASN A 33 12.74 -11.24 -11.07
N ASN A 34 11.69 -11.24 -10.22
CA ASN A 34 10.59 -12.20 -10.27
C ASN A 34 9.20 -11.53 -10.25
N LEU A 35 9.03 -10.44 -11.02
CA LEU A 35 7.77 -9.69 -11.08
C LEU A 35 6.58 -10.55 -11.54
N GLN A 36 6.82 -11.65 -12.27
CA GLN A 36 5.76 -12.53 -12.73
C GLN A 36 5.07 -13.27 -11.59
N LYS A 37 5.83 -13.73 -10.57
CA LYS A 37 5.28 -14.32 -9.34
C LYS A 37 4.40 -13.28 -8.63
N TYR A 38 4.96 -12.12 -8.32
CA TYR A 38 4.27 -11.10 -7.52
C TYR A 38 3.09 -10.45 -8.25
N ALA A 39 3.07 -10.45 -9.57
CA ALA A 39 1.88 -10.06 -10.33
C ALA A 39 0.74 -11.07 -10.17
N ALA A 40 1.05 -12.37 -10.12
CA ALA A 40 0.05 -13.40 -9.81
C ALA A 40 -0.46 -13.29 -8.37
N ASP A 41 0.44 -13.11 -7.40
CA ASP A 41 0.11 -12.93 -5.99
C ASP A 41 -0.76 -11.68 -5.76
N PHE A 42 -0.42 -10.58 -6.44
CA PHE A 42 -1.23 -9.36 -6.41
C PHE A 42 -2.65 -9.60 -6.93
N VAL A 43 -2.79 -10.25 -8.09
CA VAL A 43 -4.09 -10.56 -8.70
C VAL A 43 -4.92 -11.46 -7.80
N GLU A 44 -4.30 -12.47 -7.19
CA GLU A 44 -4.95 -13.38 -6.24
C GLU A 44 -5.57 -12.61 -5.07
N VAL A 45 -4.76 -11.79 -4.40
CA VAL A 45 -5.23 -11.01 -3.24
C VAL A 45 -6.22 -9.93 -3.68
N TYR A 46 -5.93 -9.18 -4.77
CA TYR A 46 -6.77 -8.09 -5.22
C TYR A 46 -8.17 -8.57 -5.62
N ASN A 47 -8.23 -9.62 -6.44
CA ASN A 47 -9.51 -10.11 -6.94
C ASN A 47 -10.37 -10.69 -5.82
N LYS A 48 -9.78 -11.33 -4.82
CA LYS A 48 -10.51 -11.83 -3.65
C LYS A 48 -10.96 -10.70 -2.71
N ALA A 49 -10.08 -9.73 -2.47
CA ALA A 49 -10.34 -8.66 -1.50
C ALA A 49 -11.25 -7.55 -2.03
N TRP A 50 -11.23 -7.27 -3.35
CA TRP A 50 -11.80 -6.06 -3.93
C TRP A 50 -12.76 -6.30 -5.10
N ALA A 51 -12.56 -7.36 -5.91
CA ALA A 51 -13.40 -7.57 -7.08
C ALA A 51 -14.85 -7.87 -6.67
N GLY A 52 -15.78 -7.19 -7.34
CA GLY A 52 -17.22 -7.28 -7.05
C GLY A 52 -17.71 -6.24 -6.04
N HIS A 53 -16.82 -5.57 -5.28
CA HIS A 53 -17.21 -4.48 -4.39
C HIS A 53 -17.28 -3.15 -5.15
N GLY A 54 -18.42 -2.46 -5.09
CA GLY A 54 -18.58 -1.13 -5.66
C GLY A 54 -18.34 -1.03 -7.17
N GLY A 55 -18.49 -2.12 -7.93
CA GLY A 55 -18.27 -2.14 -9.38
C GLY A 55 -16.79 -2.25 -9.81
N LEU A 56 -15.88 -2.54 -8.89
CA LEU A 56 -14.48 -2.81 -9.21
C LEU A 56 -14.37 -4.10 -10.03
N LYS A 57 -13.69 -4.00 -11.17
CA LYS A 57 -13.44 -5.14 -12.07
C LYS A 57 -12.28 -5.97 -11.59
N GLN A 58 -12.31 -7.26 -11.91
CA GLN A 58 -11.16 -8.13 -11.75
C GLN A 58 -9.97 -7.62 -12.55
N MET A 59 -8.78 -7.76 -11.99
CA MET A 59 -7.53 -7.47 -12.67
C MET A 59 -6.97 -8.74 -13.32
N ASP A 60 -6.41 -8.57 -14.52
CA ASP A 60 -5.70 -9.63 -15.23
C ASP A 60 -4.21 -9.63 -14.89
N LYS A 61 -3.62 -10.82 -14.82
CA LYS A 61 -2.21 -11.00 -14.48
C LYS A 61 -1.25 -10.28 -15.43
N ASN A 62 -1.54 -10.26 -16.74
CA ASN A 62 -0.68 -9.63 -17.73
C ASN A 62 -0.73 -8.10 -17.61
N GLN A 63 -1.91 -7.55 -17.29
CA GLN A 63 -2.08 -6.12 -17.01
C GLN A 63 -1.28 -5.71 -15.79
N VAL A 64 -1.35 -6.47 -14.68
CA VAL A 64 -0.59 -6.21 -13.46
C VAL A 64 0.91 -6.37 -13.70
N LEU A 65 1.32 -7.40 -14.43
CA LEU A 65 2.72 -7.60 -14.80
C LEU A 65 3.28 -6.43 -15.63
N LEU A 66 2.48 -5.94 -16.59
CA LEU A 66 2.86 -4.75 -17.39
C LEU A 66 2.97 -3.51 -16.49
N MET A 67 2.04 -3.33 -15.57
CA MET A 67 2.07 -2.25 -14.58
C MET A 67 3.34 -2.34 -13.72
N PHE A 68 3.66 -3.50 -13.16
CA PHE A 68 4.85 -3.70 -12.35
C PHE A 68 6.15 -3.47 -13.15
N LYS A 69 6.20 -3.91 -14.41
CA LYS A 69 7.35 -3.62 -15.31
C LYS A 69 7.53 -2.12 -15.53
N LYS A 70 6.45 -1.37 -15.72
CA LYS A 70 6.49 0.10 -15.86
C LYS A 70 6.91 0.79 -14.56
N MET A 71 6.50 0.26 -13.41
CA MET A 71 6.83 0.79 -12.10
C MET A 71 8.23 0.38 -11.60
N LYS A 72 8.85 -0.64 -12.22
CA LYS A 72 10.16 -1.20 -11.81
C LYS A 72 11.24 -0.15 -11.54
N PRO A 73 11.38 0.94 -12.34
CA PRO A 73 12.40 1.96 -12.10
C PRO A 73 12.22 2.75 -10.80
N VAL A 74 10.98 2.89 -10.32
CA VAL A 74 10.65 3.66 -9.09
C VAL A 74 10.26 2.76 -7.91
N MET A 75 10.06 1.47 -8.15
CA MET A 75 9.74 0.48 -7.13
C MET A 75 10.99 0.20 -6.28
N GLU A 76 10.81 0.07 -4.97
CA GLU A 76 11.83 -0.42 -4.04
C GLU A 76 11.34 -1.73 -3.41
N GLU A 77 12.24 -2.73 -3.32
CA GLU A 77 11.87 -4.06 -2.85
C GLU A 77 11.42 -4.04 -1.38
N ASP A 78 12.06 -3.17 -0.58
CA ASP A 78 11.76 -3.00 0.83
C ASP A 78 10.46 -2.21 1.13
N LEU A 79 9.69 -1.87 0.11
CA LEU A 79 8.43 -1.15 0.24
C LEU A 79 7.19 -1.95 -0.23
N VAL A 80 7.37 -3.13 -0.82
CA VAL A 80 6.27 -3.93 -1.37
C VAL A 80 6.25 -5.29 -0.71
N TYR A 81 5.17 -5.58 0.00
CA TYR A 81 5.08 -6.70 0.94
C TYR A 81 3.93 -7.64 0.63
N PHE A 82 4.17 -8.94 0.85
CA PHE A 82 3.18 -9.99 0.76
C PHE A 82 3.26 -10.91 1.97
N ALA A 83 2.10 -11.33 2.49
CA ALA A 83 1.99 -12.40 3.47
C ALA A 83 1.37 -13.63 2.81
N TYR A 84 1.85 -14.80 3.20
CA TYR A 84 1.45 -16.09 2.64
C TYR A 84 1.01 -17.04 3.74
N TYR A 85 0.07 -17.90 3.40
CA TYR A 85 -0.25 -19.11 4.17
C TYR A 85 -0.03 -20.32 3.26
N LYS A 86 0.84 -21.25 3.66
CA LYS A 86 1.23 -22.41 2.85
C LYS A 86 1.56 -22.04 1.40
N LYS A 87 2.34 -20.97 1.22
CA LYS A 87 2.78 -20.41 -0.08
C LYS A 87 1.68 -19.77 -0.95
N ILE A 88 0.45 -19.64 -0.45
CA ILE A 88 -0.65 -18.92 -1.10
C ILE A 88 -0.68 -17.49 -0.55
N ALA A 89 -0.70 -16.49 -1.42
CA ALA A 89 -0.77 -15.09 -1.02
C ALA A 89 -2.13 -14.79 -0.36
N ILE A 90 -2.11 -14.27 0.88
CA ILE A 90 -3.31 -13.99 1.67
C ILE A 90 -3.46 -12.51 2.04
N ALA A 91 -2.37 -11.76 2.00
CA ALA A 91 -2.39 -10.32 2.20
C ALA A 91 -1.26 -9.64 1.42
N MET A 92 -1.46 -8.37 1.12
CA MET A 92 -0.45 -7.54 0.47
C MET A 92 -0.47 -6.11 1.02
N PHE A 93 0.70 -5.47 1.00
CA PHE A 93 0.84 -4.07 1.34
C PHE A 93 1.82 -3.42 0.36
N ILE A 94 1.29 -2.63 -0.56
CA ILE A 94 2.02 -2.04 -1.67
C ILE A 94 2.29 -0.58 -1.38
N ASN A 95 3.55 -0.22 -1.28
CA ASN A 95 4.00 1.14 -1.08
C ASN A 95 5.02 1.51 -2.14
N LEU A 96 5.20 2.80 -2.38
CA LEU A 96 6.21 3.36 -3.28
C LEU A 96 6.86 4.59 -2.65
N PRO A 97 8.10 4.93 -3.06
CA PRO A 97 8.66 6.24 -2.79
C PRO A 97 7.73 7.35 -3.26
N ASP A 98 7.63 8.46 -2.52
CA ASP A 98 6.88 9.63 -2.99
C ASP A 98 7.65 10.33 -4.10
N ILE A 99 7.41 9.88 -5.34
CA ILE A 99 8.07 10.41 -6.54
C ILE A 99 7.69 11.87 -6.84
N ASN A 100 6.62 12.41 -6.23
CA ASN A 100 6.27 13.82 -6.36
C ASN A 100 7.37 14.72 -5.79
N GLN A 101 8.16 14.22 -4.82
CA GLN A 101 9.31 14.94 -4.31
C GLN A 101 10.39 15.18 -5.39
N TYR A 102 10.42 14.38 -6.44
CA TYR A 102 11.29 14.58 -7.60
C TYR A 102 10.62 15.43 -8.66
N PHE A 103 9.35 15.15 -8.99
CA PHE A 103 8.60 15.85 -10.03
C PHE A 103 8.43 17.34 -9.77
N ARG A 104 8.25 17.77 -8.52
CA ARG A 104 8.10 19.19 -8.17
C ARG A 104 9.24 20.09 -8.68
N HIS A 105 10.41 19.53 -8.98
CA HIS A 105 11.56 20.26 -9.48
C HIS A 105 11.61 20.33 -11.01
N LEU A 106 10.75 19.62 -11.71
CA LEU A 106 10.76 19.52 -13.16
C LEU A 106 9.89 20.57 -13.84
N ASN A 107 9.21 21.44 -13.05
CA ASN A 107 8.38 22.56 -13.52
C ASN A 107 7.36 22.16 -14.60
N GLY A 108 6.72 21.00 -14.46
CA GLY A 108 5.74 20.48 -15.42
C GLY A 108 6.32 19.99 -16.75
N LYS A 109 7.63 19.98 -16.93
CA LYS A 109 8.31 19.49 -18.12
C LYS A 109 8.84 18.07 -17.88
N PHE A 110 8.85 17.23 -18.94
CA PHE A 110 9.39 15.87 -18.85
C PHE A 110 10.13 15.46 -20.15
N GLY A 111 10.98 16.38 -20.64
CA GLY A 111 11.90 16.14 -21.77
C GLY A 111 13.13 15.32 -21.36
N LEU A 112 14.09 15.17 -22.24
CA LEU A 112 15.30 14.37 -22.02
C LEU A 112 16.10 14.86 -20.80
N LEU A 113 16.33 16.15 -20.69
CA LEU A 113 17.08 16.75 -19.56
C LEU A 113 16.37 16.51 -18.23
N GLN A 114 15.05 16.67 -18.19
CA GLN A 114 14.25 16.42 -16.98
C GLN A 114 14.25 14.92 -16.58
N LYS A 115 14.29 14.02 -17.56
CA LYS A 115 14.46 12.59 -17.27
C LYS A 115 15.81 12.28 -16.64
N LEU A 116 16.89 12.90 -17.14
CA LEU A 116 18.22 12.78 -16.54
C LEU A 116 18.24 13.37 -15.11
N GLU A 117 17.64 14.54 -14.93
CA GLU A 117 17.50 15.17 -13.60
C GLU A 117 16.70 14.28 -12.65
N PHE A 118 15.59 13.68 -13.09
CA PHE A 118 14.79 12.75 -12.29
C PHE A 118 15.63 11.55 -11.81
N VAL A 119 16.36 10.91 -12.73
CA VAL A 119 17.23 9.75 -12.40
C VAL A 119 18.34 10.19 -11.44
N PHE A 120 18.96 11.33 -11.66
CA PHE A 120 19.98 11.88 -10.77
C PHE A 120 19.42 12.11 -9.36
N ARG A 121 18.23 12.74 -9.24
CA ARG A 121 17.59 12.99 -7.95
C ARG A 121 17.20 11.68 -7.26
N GLN A 122 16.65 10.73 -7.99
CA GLN A 122 16.31 9.41 -7.45
C GLN A 122 17.53 8.69 -6.89
N LYS A 123 18.68 8.82 -7.53
CA LYS A 123 19.93 8.14 -7.11
C LYS A 123 20.64 8.85 -5.96
N PHE A 124 20.69 10.19 -6.00
CA PHE A 124 21.55 10.97 -5.10
C PHE A 124 20.77 11.83 -4.08
N LYS A 125 19.49 12.11 -4.32
CA LYS A 125 18.63 12.91 -3.44
C LYS A 125 17.37 12.12 -3.10
N LYS A 126 17.55 10.98 -2.44
CA LYS A 126 16.46 10.05 -2.12
C LYS A 126 15.30 10.74 -1.41
N SER A 127 14.09 10.36 -1.77
CA SER A 127 12.87 10.78 -1.06
C SER A 127 12.97 10.36 0.41
N LYS A 128 12.55 11.24 1.30
CA LYS A 128 12.40 10.91 2.72
C LYS A 128 11.03 10.35 3.06
N LYS A 129 10.12 10.34 2.09
CA LYS A 129 8.74 9.94 2.25
C LYS A 129 8.40 8.81 1.29
N PHE A 130 7.65 7.83 1.78
CA PHE A 130 6.99 6.85 0.95
C PHE A 130 5.47 6.86 1.20
N VAL A 131 4.71 6.32 0.25
CA VAL A 131 3.27 6.37 0.23
C VAL A 131 2.68 4.97 0.13
N GLY A 132 1.66 4.69 0.95
CA GLY A 132 0.89 3.45 0.86
C GLY A 132 -0.18 3.57 -0.23
N LEU A 133 -0.19 2.65 -1.18
CA LEU A 133 -1.11 2.66 -2.31
C LEU A 133 -2.24 1.65 -2.16
N VAL A 134 -1.90 0.42 -1.79
CA VAL A 134 -2.85 -0.69 -1.69
C VAL A 134 -2.55 -1.51 -0.46
N PHE A 135 -3.57 -1.75 0.35
CA PHE A 135 -3.53 -2.69 1.46
C PHE A 135 -4.69 -3.66 1.28
N GLY A 136 -4.42 -4.94 1.10
CA GLY A 136 -5.44 -5.95 0.85
C GLY A 136 -5.24 -7.20 1.69
N VAL A 137 -6.35 -7.74 2.18
CA VAL A 137 -6.41 -9.02 2.89
C VAL A 137 -7.56 -9.82 2.30
N VAL A 138 -7.31 -11.07 1.93
CA VAL A 138 -8.37 -11.94 1.40
C VAL A 138 -9.45 -12.17 2.47
N PRO A 139 -10.74 -12.33 2.09
CA PRO A 139 -11.86 -12.37 3.03
C PRO A 139 -11.69 -13.39 4.16
N GLU A 140 -11.17 -14.58 3.87
CA GLU A 140 -10.98 -15.67 4.82
C GLU A 140 -9.98 -15.33 5.94
N TRP A 141 -9.14 -14.32 5.72
CA TRP A 141 -8.12 -13.87 6.67
C TRP A 141 -8.43 -12.52 7.31
N GLN A 142 -9.52 -11.86 6.90
CA GLN A 142 -9.96 -10.62 7.55
C GLN A 142 -10.38 -10.88 9.01
N GLY A 143 -9.99 -9.96 9.90
CA GLY A 143 -10.30 -10.09 11.34
C GLY A 143 -9.43 -11.09 12.11
N THR A 144 -8.60 -11.90 11.45
CA THR A 144 -7.71 -12.87 12.11
C THR A 144 -6.46 -12.24 12.72
N GLY A 145 -6.14 -10.98 12.38
CA GLY A 145 -4.92 -10.30 12.80
C GLY A 145 -3.77 -10.40 11.81
N ILE A 146 -3.97 -10.94 10.60
CA ILE A 146 -2.94 -11.01 9.55
C ILE A 146 -2.51 -9.62 9.07
N ASP A 147 -3.39 -8.63 9.15
CA ASP A 147 -3.09 -7.20 8.99
C ASP A 147 -2.02 -6.73 9.98
N SER A 148 -2.18 -7.10 11.25
CA SER A 148 -1.20 -6.82 12.29
C SER A 148 0.14 -7.53 12.05
N TYR A 149 0.10 -8.76 11.53
CA TYR A 149 1.30 -9.50 11.17
C TYR A 149 2.10 -8.80 10.06
N ILE A 150 1.45 -8.47 8.92
CA ILE A 150 2.16 -7.79 7.82
C ILE A 150 2.72 -6.42 8.25
N ILE A 151 1.98 -5.68 9.10
CA ILE A 151 2.43 -4.41 9.67
C ILE A 151 3.65 -4.60 10.58
N GLY A 152 3.64 -5.62 11.44
CA GLY A 152 4.76 -5.94 12.33
C GLY A 152 6.03 -6.32 11.55
N GLU A 153 5.89 -7.13 10.49
CA GLU A 153 7.01 -7.49 9.62
C GLU A 153 7.55 -6.26 8.85
N CYS A 154 6.66 -5.41 8.31
CA CYS A 154 7.07 -4.14 7.70
C CYS A 154 7.86 -3.26 8.67
N ARG A 155 7.42 -3.20 9.94
CA ARG A 155 8.12 -2.44 10.97
C ARG A 155 9.57 -2.90 11.14
N LYS A 156 9.84 -4.20 11.13
CA LYS A 156 11.21 -4.74 11.25
C LYS A 156 12.11 -4.20 10.15
N ILE A 157 11.60 -4.08 8.92
CA ILE A 157 12.34 -3.52 7.78
C ILE A 157 12.51 -2.01 7.93
N ILE A 158 11.41 -1.30 8.23
CA ILE A 158 11.38 0.17 8.31
C ILE A 158 12.26 0.71 9.45
N GLN A 159 12.39 -0.04 10.54
CA GLN A 159 13.20 0.35 11.69
C GLN A 159 14.64 -0.15 11.62
N ALA A 160 14.97 -1.02 10.68
CA ALA A 160 16.33 -1.53 10.50
C ALA A 160 17.18 -0.55 9.67
N PRO A 161 18.39 -0.21 10.11
CA PRO A 161 19.33 0.51 9.24
C PRO A 161 19.71 -0.34 8.02
N PRO A 162 19.88 0.23 6.85
CA PRO A 162 19.92 1.66 6.50
C PRO A 162 18.62 2.21 5.90
N PHE A 163 17.46 1.92 6.48
CA PHE A 163 16.20 2.43 5.96
C PHE A 163 16.17 3.97 5.95
N LEU A 164 15.93 4.57 4.79
CA LEU A 164 16.17 6.00 4.54
C LEU A 164 14.93 6.88 4.69
N TYR A 165 13.74 6.26 4.80
CA TYR A 165 12.48 6.99 4.86
C TYR A 165 12.16 7.38 6.30
N THR A 166 11.76 8.65 6.48
CA THR A 166 11.36 9.21 7.78
C THR A 166 9.86 9.44 7.87
N ASP A 167 9.18 9.48 6.72
CA ASP A 167 7.77 9.81 6.62
C ASP A 167 7.00 8.77 5.81
N TYR A 168 5.82 8.43 6.31
CA TYR A 168 4.87 7.56 5.65
C TYR A 168 3.52 8.26 5.54
N GLU A 169 2.89 8.21 4.37
CA GLU A 169 1.52 8.69 4.17
C GLU A 169 0.70 7.62 3.46
N MET A 170 -0.41 7.21 4.06
CA MET A 170 -1.41 6.43 3.36
C MET A 170 -2.10 7.33 2.33
N GLN A 171 -2.28 6.82 1.12
CA GLN A 171 -3.09 7.47 0.11
C GLN A 171 -4.56 7.49 0.55
N TRP A 172 -5.36 8.24 -0.19
CA TRP A 172 -6.76 8.45 0.06
C TRP A 172 -7.51 7.19 0.54
N ILE A 173 -8.15 7.31 1.70
CA ILE A 173 -9.05 6.30 2.25
C ILE A 173 -10.44 6.91 2.27
N GLY A 174 -11.38 6.29 1.52
CA GLY A 174 -12.78 6.74 1.49
C GLY A 174 -13.51 6.49 2.80
N ASP A 175 -14.44 7.37 3.16
CA ASP A 175 -15.31 7.24 4.33
C ASP A 175 -16.24 6.01 4.25
N PHE A 176 -16.39 5.47 3.04
CA PHE A 176 -17.12 4.22 2.77
C PHE A 176 -16.32 2.95 3.13
N ASN A 177 -15.04 3.08 3.55
CA ASN A 177 -14.20 1.95 3.95
C ASN A 177 -13.77 2.06 5.43
N PRO A 178 -14.69 1.84 6.39
CA PRO A 178 -14.40 1.97 7.81
C PRO A 178 -13.36 0.96 8.31
N LYS A 179 -13.26 -0.23 7.66
CA LYS A 179 -12.24 -1.22 8.01
C LYS A 179 -10.83 -0.68 7.77
N MET A 180 -10.60 -0.02 6.63
CA MET A 180 -9.28 0.55 6.32
C MET A 180 -8.98 1.78 7.19
N ILE A 181 -9.98 2.59 7.53
CA ILE A 181 -9.83 3.70 8.49
C ILE A 181 -9.35 3.14 9.84
N ASN A 182 -10.01 2.08 10.33
CA ASN A 182 -9.64 1.43 11.60
C ASN A 182 -8.21 0.85 11.54
N VAL A 183 -7.80 0.23 10.44
CA VAL A 183 -6.42 -0.22 10.24
C VAL A 183 -5.46 0.96 10.33
N ALA A 184 -5.75 2.07 9.63
CA ALA A 184 -4.90 3.26 9.64
C ALA A 184 -4.77 3.89 11.04
N GLU A 185 -5.85 3.95 11.80
CA GLU A 185 -5.87 4.49 13.17
C GLU A 185 -5.13 3.58 14.16
N ASN A 186 -5.07 2.26 13.91
CA ASN A 186 -4.36 1.30 14.74
C ASN A 186 -2.86 1.14 14.38
N PHE A 187 -2.36 1.85 13.41
CA PHE A 187 -0.92 1.90 13.10
C PHE A 187 -0.05 2.57 14.18
N GLY A 188 -0.68 3.11 15.22
CA GLY A 188 -0.01 3.87 16.27
C GLY A 188 -0.26 5.37 16.11
N ASP A 189 0.74 6.22 16.41
CA ASP A 189 0.62 7.68 16.34
C ASP A 189 0.39 8.19 14.91
N THR A 190 -0.78 7.92 14.36
CA THR A 190 -1.21 8.44 13.06
C THR A 190 -2.14 9.63 13.23
N PHE A 191 -2.16 10.49 12.23
CA PHE A 191 -3.10 11.61 12.18
C PHE A 191 -3.60 11.80 10.74
N ARG A 192 -4.80 12.33 10.61
CA ARG A 192 -5.36 12.67 9.29
C ARG A 192 -4.67 13.92 8.77
N SER A 193 -3.82 13.77 7.77
CA SER A 193 -3.04 14.87 7.19
C SER A 193 -3.91 15.81 6.35
N ARG A 194 -4.93 15.28 5.69
CA ARG A 194 -5.85 16.04 4.83
C ARG A 194 -7.24 15.41 4.81
N ASN A 195 -8.25 16.27 4.83
CA ASN A 195 -9.63 15.88 4.53
C ASN A 195 -9.93 16.29 3.10
N LEU A 196 -10.25 15.31 2.26
CA LEU A 196 -10.67 15.53 0.89
C LEU A 196 -12.18 15.36 0.79
N ALA A 197 -12.85 16.25 0.08
CA ALA A 197 -14.27 16.17 -0.19
C ALA A 197 -14.51 16.05 -1.69
N THR A 198 -15.34 15.10 -2.09
CA THR A 198 -15.82 14.98 -3.47
C THR A 198 -17.21 15.59 -3.56
N PHE A 199 -17.36 16.57 -4.42
CA PHE A 199 -18.64 17.21 -4.68
C PHE A 199 -19.25 16.63 -5.94
N ARG A 200 -20.53 16.28 -5.86
CA ARG A 200 -21.32 15.83 -7.00
C ARG A 200 -22.44 16.83 -7.25
N TYR A 201 -22.54 17.31 -8.50
CA TYR A 201 -23.65 18.12 -8.96
C TYR A 201 -24.56 17.26 -9.83
N LEU A 202 -25.85 17.16 -9.44
CA LEU A 202 -26.86 16.48 -10.24
C LEU A 202 -27.51 17.51 -11.19
N PHE A 203 -27.27 17.39 -12.49
CA PHE A 203 -27.91 18.22 -13.50
C PHE A 203 -29.42 17.94 -13.56
N ASP A 204 -29.80 16.68 -13.44
CA ASP A 204 -31.19 16.27 -13.26
C ASP A 204 -31.56 16.30 -11.78
N ARG A 205 -32.35 17.33 -11.42
CA ARG A 205 -32.76 17.58 -10.04
C ARG A 205 -33.85 16.64 -9.53
N THR A 206 -34.45 15.85 -10.41
CA THR A 206 -35.47 14.85 -10.05
C THR A 206 -34.85 13.56 -9.55
N LYS A 207 -33.56 13.34 -9.82
CA LYS A 207 -32.83 12.17 -9.33
C LYS A 207 -32.39 12.34 -7.87
N GLU A 208 -32.63 11.30 -7.09
CA GLU A 208 -32.19 11.24 -5.71
C GLU A 208 -30.66 11.11 -5.61
N PHE A 209 -30.08 11.78 -4.64
CA PHE A 209 -28.65 11.65 -4.35
C PHE A 209 -28.40 10.41 -3.49
N HIS A 210 -27.57 9.50 -3.99
CA HIS A 210 -27.11 8.34 -3.22
C HIS A 210 -25.60 8.44 -2.96
N ARG A 211 -25.19 8.18 -1.71
CA ARG A 211 -23.79 8.01 -1.35
C ARG A 211 -23.27 6.67 -1.87
N HIS A 212 -21.94 6.57 -1.96
CA HIS A 212 -21.30 5.27 -2.23
C HIS A 212 -21.66 4.28 -1.12
N PRO A 213 -22.02 3.02 -1.45
CA PRO A 213 -22.26 2.00 -0.43
C PRO A 213 -21.03 1.79 0.45
N VAL A 214 -21.28 1.54 1.74
CA VAL A 214 -20.21 1.19 2.69
C VAL A 214 -19.69 -0.20 2.34
N VAL A 215 -18.38 -0.36 2.31
CA VAL A 215 -17.73 -1.67 2.15
C VAL A 215 -17.86 -2.43 3.46
N SER A 216 -18.67 -3.49 3.44
CA SER A 216 -18.94 -4.38 4.58
C SER A 216 -17.81 -5.39 4.80
#